data_56ab306f03be822581b4ad1c7bb55268
#
_entry.id   56ab306f03be822581b4ad1c7bb55268
#
_cell.length_a   1.000
_cell.length_b   1.000
_cell.length_c   1.000
_cell.angle_alpha   90.00
_cell.angle_beta   90.00
_cell.angle_gamma   90.00
#
_symmetry.space_group_name_H-M   'P 1'
#
loop_
_entity.id
_entity.type
_entity.pdbx_description
1 polymer ?
#
loop_
_entity_poly.entity_id
_entity_poly.type
_entity_poly.pdbx_seq_one_letter_code
_entity_poly.pdbx_strand_id
1 'polypeptide(L)'
;MTVDFIYSFMSDLLPGFLGNDFLLILAMLLPFFALFGFITVYGFGVIYAELKVSSFIQDKTGPMGQGYGFHAGKWGFLQPVADGLHLFFKEDIIPATADRPLFILAPFLIFIGMFVGIIAIPFGEAIIISDMNIGISVSYTHLTLPTTPYV
;
A
#
# COMPACT_ATOMS: atom_id res chain seq x y z
N MET A 1 -12.31 13.48 14.08
CA MET A 1 -12.58 12.52 15.17
C MET A 1 -11.41 11.57 15.45
N THR A 2 -10.91 10.80 14.48
CA THR A 2 -9.75 9.90 14.73
C THR A 2 -8.45 10.67 14.98
N VAL A 3 -8.19 11.70 14.19
CA VAL A 3 -7.00 12.57 14.34
C VAL A 3 -7.06 13.33 15.66
N ASP A 4 -8.19 13.88 16.03
CA ASP A 4 -8.38 14.61 17.29
C ASP A 4 -8.19 13.70 18.51
N PHE A 5 -8.66 12.45 18.43
CA PHE A 5 -8.45 11.45 19.48
C PHE A 5 -6.97 11.09 19.62
N ILE A 6 -6.28 10.83 18.50
CA ILE A 6 -4.85 10.51 18.51
C ILE A 6 -4.04 11.72 19.00
N TYR A 7 -4.41 12.92 18.58
CA TYR A 7 -3.78 14.15 19.03
C TYR A 7 -3.93 14.36 20.55
N SER A 8 -5.15 14.20 21.09
CA SER A 8 -5.40 14.30 22.53
C SER A 8 -4.62 13.26 23.33
N PHE A 9 -4.63 12.02 22.86
CA PHE A 9 -3.87 10.92 23.49
C PHE A 9 -2.36 11.20 23.49
N MET A 10 -1.82 11.70 22.39
CA MET A 10 -0.40 12.02 22.28
C MET A 10 -0.01 13.26 23.11
N SER A 11 -0.89 14.27 23.19
CA SER A 11 -0.66 15.44 24.03
C SER A 11 -0.63 15.11 25.53
N ASP A 12 -1.45 14.12 25.93
CA ASP A 12 -1.46 13.60 27.31
C ASP A 12 -0.24 12.74 27.63
N LEU A 13 0.26 11.98 26.65
CA LEU A 13 1.42 11.10 26.81
C LEU A 13 2.76 11.86 26.84
N LEU A 14 2.87 12.96 26.09
CA LEU A 14 4.09 13.74 25.89
C LEU A 14 3.88 15.24 26.20
N PRO A 15 3.44 15.59 27.38
CA PRO A 15 3.16 16.98 27.73
C PRO A 15 4.41 17.84 27.64
N GLY A 16 4.42 18.80 26.70
CA GLY A 16 5.46 19.85 26.61
C GLY A 16 6.79 19.45 25.99
N PHE A 17 6.98 18.20 25.57
CA PHE A 17 8.23 17.76 24.94
C PHE A 17 8.32 18.12 23.45
N LEU A 18 7.19 18.19 22.78
CA LEU A 18 7.09 18.49 21.35
C LEU A 18 6.14 19.66 21.13
N GLY A 19 6.46 20.54 20.18
CA GLY A 19 5.56 21.64 19.82
C GLY A 19 4.22 21.13 19.28
N ASN A 20 3.14 21.89 19.53
CA ASN A 20 1.78 21.51 19.16
C ASN A 20 1.65 21.19 17.66
N ASP A 21 2.35 21.92 16.79
CA ASP A 21 2.33 21.69 15.34
C ASP A 21 2.97 20.36 14.96
N PHE A 22 4.05 19.99 15.65
CA PHE A 22 4.72 18.71 15.43
C PHE A 22 3.85 17.52 15.88
N LEU A 23 3.18 17.65 17.02
CA LEU A 23 2.23 16.65 17.51
C LEU A 23 1.06 16.45 16.54
N LEU A 24 0.57 17.53 15.94
CA LEU A 24 -0.51 17.48 14.96
C LEU A 24 -0.07 16.75 13.67
N ILE A 25 1.12 17.05 13.17
CA ILE A 25 1.70 16.35 12.01
C ILE A 25 1.85 14.84 12.32
N LEU A 26 2.36 14.52 13.50
CA LEU A 26 2.55 13.12 13.90
C LEU A 26 1.21 12.39 14.06
N ALA A 27 0.19 13.05 14.62
CA ALA A 27 -1.17 12.52 14.74
C ALA A 27 -1.84 12.27 13.37
N MET A 28 -1.48 13.04 12.35
CA MET A 28 -1.94 12.80 10.97
C MET A 28 -1.16 11.66 10.29
N LEU A 29 0.15 11.57 10.52
CA LEU A 29 1.00 10.56 9.89
C LEU A 29 0.82 9.16 10.47
N LEU A 30 0.52 9.05 11.76
CA LEU A 30 0.40 7.76 12.44
C LEU A 30 -0.70 6.87 11.84
N PRO A 31 -1.96 7.33 11.64
CA PRO A 31 -2.99 6.54 10.98
C PRO A 31 -2.64 6.23 9.51
N PHE A 32 -1.95 7.13 8.82
CA PHE A 32 -1.47 6.87 7.47
C PHE A 32 -0.48 5.70 7.43
N PHE A 33 0.54 5.71 8.29
CA PHE A 33 1.52 4.62 8.35
C PHE A 33 0.93 3.31 8.86
N ALA A 34 -0.03 3.38 9.79
CA ALA A 34 -0.74 2.19 10.26
C ALA A 34 -1.55 1.53 9.13
N LEU A 35 -2.29 2.34 8.37
CA LEU A 35 -3.04 1.87 7.20
C LEU A 35 -2.11 1.33 6.10
N PHE A 36 -1.03 2.06 5.81
CA PHE A 36 -0.03 1.64 4.82
C PHE A 36 0.62 0.31 5.22
N GLY A 37 1.00 0.16 6.49
CA GLY A 37 1.55 -1.09 7.03
C GLY A 37 0.56 -2.24 6.92
N PHE A 38 -0.70 -2.01 7.27
CA PHE A 38 -1.76 -3.01 7.14
C PHE A 38 -1.93 -3.47 5.67
N ILE A 39 -2.02 -2.53 4.73
CA ILE A 39 -2.17 -2.82 3.30
C ILE A 39 -0.96 -3.60 2.79
N THR A 40 0.25 -3.23 3.21
CA THR A 40 1.49 -3.90 2.81
C THR A 40 1.50 -5.36 3.28
N VAL A 41 1.20 -5.61 4.56
CA VAL A 41 1.15 -6.97 5.11
C VAL A 41 0.04 -7.80 4.44
N TYR A 42 -1.13 -7.20 4.26
CA TYR A 42 -2.24 -7.83 3.56
C TYR A 42 -1.87 -8.17 2.11
N GLY A 43 -1.24 -7.23 1.41
CA GLY A 43 -0.76 -7.41 0.03
C GLY A 43 0.22 -8.58 -0.10
N PHE A 44 1.19 -8.70 0.80
CA PHE A 44 2.10 -9.86 0.82
C PHE A 44 1.35 -11.17 1.03
N GLY A 45 0.35 -11.19 1.90
CA GLY A 45 -0.50 -12.38 2.12
C GLY A 45 -1.28 -12.78 0.88
N VAL A 46 -1.87 -11.80 0.18
CA VAL A 46 -2.63 -12.03 -1.05
C VAL A 46 -1.74 -12.54 -2.18
N ILE A 47 -0.58 -11.90 -2.40
CA ILE A 47 0.39 -12.33 -3.43
C ILE A 47 0.86 -13.76 -3.15
N TYR A 48 1.15 -14.09 -1.89
CA TYR A 48 1.52 -15.45 -1.51
C TYR A 48 0.40 -16.45 -1.80
N ALA A 49 -0.83 -16.12 -1.44
CA ALA A 49 -2.00 -16.98 -1.71
C ALA A 49 -2.21 -17.18 -3.22
N GLU A 50 -2.09 -16.11 -4.01
CA GLU A 50 -2.19 -16.17 -5.48
C GLU A 50 -1.14 -17.12 -6.08
N LEU A 51 0.12 -16.97 -5.67
CA LEU A 51 1.21 -17.84 -6.14
C LEU A 51 0.98 -19.30 -5.77
N LYS A 52 0.47 -19.59 -4.57
CA LYS A 52 0.17 -20.97 -4.13
C LYS A 52 -1.02 -21.56 -4.85
N VAL A 53 -2.11 -20.81 -4.97
CA VAL A 53 -3.34 -21.28 -5.66
C VAL A 53 -3.06 -21.50 -7.14
N SER A 54 -2.40 -20.55 -7.82
CA SER A 54 -2.02 -20.69 -9.22
C SER A 54 -1.12 -21.90 -9.46
N SER A 55 -0.17 -22.15 -8.57
CA SER A 55 0.71 -23.31 -8.66
C SER A 55 -0.05 -24.61 -8.47
N PHE A 56 -0.98 -24.64 -7.52
CA PHE A 56 -1.82 -25.82 -7.28
C PHE A 56 -2.69 -26.16 -8.50
N ILE A 57 -3.29 -25.11 -9.13
CA ILE A 57 -4.10 -25.32 -10.36
C ILE A 57 -3.24 -25.85 -11.53
N GLN A 58 -1.97 -25.45 -11.58
CA GLN A 58 -1.00 -25.88 -12.60
C GLN A 58 -0.28 -27.19 -12.26
N ASP A 59 -0.67 -27.87 -11.17
CA ASP A 59 -0.01 -29.07 -10.65
C ASP A 59 1.50 -28.88 -10.40
N LYS A 60 1.86 -27.70 -9.85
CA LYS A 60 3.23 -27.33 -9.49
C LYS A 60 3.36 -27.14 -7.99
N THR A 61 4.56 -27.24 -7.47
CA THR A 61 4.83 -27.09 -6.03
C THR A 61 4.72 -25.65 -5.52
N GLY A 62 4.80 -24.66 -6.41
CA GLY A 62 4.74 -23.24 -6.06
C GLY A 62 5.99 -22.70 -5.38
N PRO A 63 5.88 -21.54 -4.70
CA PRO A 63 7.01 -20.95 -3.99
C PRO A 63 7.59 -21.92 -2.97
N MET A 64 8.89 -22.16 -3.07
CA MET A 64 9.65 -23.04 -2.19
C MET A 64 10.91 -22.29 -1.73
N GLY A 65 11.18 -22.33 -0.43
CA GLY A 65 12.40 -21.76 0.13
C GLY A 65 13.42 -22.83 0.51
N GLN A 66 14.68 -22.45 0.62
CA GLN A 66 15.75 -23.29 1.16
C GLN A 66 15.94 -23.02 2.66
N GLY A 67 16.25 -24.04 3.43
CA GLY A 67 16.52 -23.93 4.87
C GLY A 67 15.41 -24.51 5.75
N TYR A 68 15.29 -23.97 6.97
CA TYR A 68 14.32 -24.41 7.97
C TYR A 68 13.36 -23.28 8.34
N GLY A 69 12.11 -23.61 8.66
CA GLY A 69 11.09 -22.67 9.10
C GLY A 69 10.01 -22.37 8.06
N PHE A 70 9.18 -21.38 8.35
CA PHE A 70 8.03 -21.01 7.48
C PHE A 70 8.41 -20.47 6.11
N HIS A 71 9.64 -19.98 5.94
CA HIS A 71 10.17 -19.51 4.66
C HIS A 71 10.75 -20.64 3.80
N ALA A 72 10.87 -21.85 4.35
CA ALA A 72 11.58 -22.96 3.74
C ALA A 72 10.67 -24.08 3.27
N GLY A 73 11.21 -24.99 2.47
CA GLY A 73 10.53 -26.17 1.97
C GLY A 73 9.28 -25.80 1.16
N LYS A 74 8.19 -26.54 1.38
CA LYS A 74 6.92 -26.35 0.65
C LYS A 74 6.19 -25.04 1.00
N TRP A 75 6.57 -24.35 2.06
CA TRP A 75 5.89 -23.13 2.51
C TRP A 75 6.29 -21.91 1.68
N GLY A 76 7.58 -21.60 1.57
CA GLY A 76 8.10 -20.48 0.79
C GLY A 76 7.45 -19.13 1.12
N PHE A 77 7.05 -18.89 2.39
CA PHE A 77 6.25 -17.73 2.81
C PHE A 77 6.93 -16.38 2.54
N LEU A 78 8.25 -16.33 2.59
CA LEU A 78 9.01 -15.11 2.34
C LEU A 78 9.30 -14.84 0.85
N GLN A 79 8.78 -15.64 -0.06
CA GLN A 79 8.97 -15.44 -1.50
C GLN A 79 8.48 -14.05 -1.97
N PRO A 80 7.28 -13.58 -1.60
CA PRO A 80 6.83 -12.24 -2.00
C PRO A 80 7.74 -11.11 -1.50
N VAL A 81 8.33 -11.28 -0.31
CA VAL A 81 9.29 -10.32 0.23
C VAL A 81 10.59 -10.33 -0.58
N ALA A 82 11.09 -11.52 -0.93
CA ALA A 82 12.28 -11.66 -1.76
C ALA A 82 12.06 -11.06 -3.15
N ASP A 83 10.90 -11.30 -3.75
CA ASP A 83 10.52 -10.74 -5.05
C ASP A 83 10.41 -9.21 -5.00
N GLY A 84 9.83 -8.67 -3.94
CA GLY A 84 9.78 -7.23 -3.68
C GLY A 84 11.18 -6.62 -3.56
N LEU A 85 12.06 -7.22 -2.78
CA LEU A 85 13.45 -6.77 -2.66
C LEU A 85 14.19 -6.85 -3.99
N HIS A 86 13.98 -7.92 -4.76
CA HIS A 86 14.59 -8.08 -6.06
C HIS A 86 14.17 -6.97 -7.05
N LEU A 87 12.90 -6.52 -6.98
CA LEU A 87 12.43 -5.40 -7.78
C LEU A 87 13.13 -4.07 -7.43
N PHE A 88 13.46 -3.84 -6.16
CA PHE A 88 14.19 -2.64 -5.74
C PHE A 88 15.64 -2.59 -6.27
N PHE A 89 16.26 -3.74 -6.45
CA PHE A 89 17.63 -3.83 -6.96
C PHE A 89 17.72 -4.01 -8.49
N LYS A 90 16.56 -4.07 -9.15
CA LYS A 90 16.50 -4.22 -10.60
C LYS A 90 16.80 -2.90 -11.31
N GLU A 91 17.53 -2.95 -12.42
CA GLU A 91 17.80 -1.78 -13.24
C GLU A 91 16.53 -1.22 -13.86
N ASP A 92 16.39 0.10 -13.81
CA ASP A 92 15.27 0.82 -14.41
C ASP A 92 15.57 1.11 -15.89
N ILE A 93 14.90 0.39 -16.78
CA ILE A 93 15.10 0.52 -18.24
C ILE A 93 13.96 1.33 -18.83
N ILE A 94 14.27 2.54 -19.31
CA ILE A 94 13.32 3.41 -19.99
C ILE A 94 13.53 3.26 -21.51
N PRO A 95 12.48 2.93 -22.29
CA PRO A 95 12.56 2.86 -23.74
C PRO A 95 13.01 4.19 -24.36
N ALA A 96 13.87 4.14 -25.39
CA ALA A 96 14.41 5.33 -26.03
C ALA A 96 13.35 6.22 -26.72
N THR A 97 12.21 5.64 -27.08
CA THR A 97 11.08 6.32 -27.73
C THR A 97 10.04 6.86 -26.76
N ALA A 98 10.18 6.60 -25.45
CA ALA A 98 9.23 7.04 -24.42
C ALA A 98 9.63 8.41 -23.88
N ASP A 99 8.61 9.23 -23.57
CA ASP A 99 8.78 10.48 -22.83
C ASP A 99 9.19 10.17 -21.39
N ARG A 100 10.47 10.35 -21.10
CA ARG A 100 11.09 10.01 -19.82
C ARG A 100 10.35 10.57 -18.59
N PRO A 101 9.95 11.87 -18.54
CA PRO A 101 9.24 12.40 -17.38
C PRO A 101 7.87 11.75 -17.19
N LEU A 102 7.13 11.51 -18.26
CA LEU A 102 5.82 10.85 -18.21
C LEU A 102 5.94 9.39 -17.79
N PHE A 103 6.95 8.69 -18.30
CA PHE A 103 7.21 7.29 -17.95
C PHE A 103 7.50 7.11 -16.45
N ILE A 104 8.30 8.01 -15.87
CA ILE A 104 8.62 7.99 -14.44
C ILE A 104 7.41 8.41 -13.59
N LEU A 105 6.60 9.38 -14.08
CA LEU A 105 5.46 9.90 -13.33
C LEU A 105 4.26 8.93 -13.28
N ALA A 106 4.08 8.12 -14.34
CA ALA A 106 2.92 7.23 -14.49
C ALA A 106 2.66 6.30 -13.28
N PRO A 107 3.64 5.55 -12.76
CA PRO A 107 3.40 4.70 -11.59
C PRO A 107 3.02 5.50 -10.35
N PHE A 108 3.57 6.70 -10.15
CA PHE A 108 3.20 7.56 -9.02
C PHE A 108 1.75 8.02 -9.09
N LEU A 109 1.25 8.36 -10.27
CA LEU A 109 -0.15 8.75 -10.47
C LEU A 109 -1.11 7.60 -10.14
N ILE A 110 -0.76 6.38 -10.51
CA ILE A 110 -1.56 5.18 -10.16
C ILE A 110 -1.59 4.98 -8.65
N PHE A 111 -0.45 5.08 -7.98
CA PHE A 111 -0.38 4.97 -6.52
C PHE A 111 -1.20 6.06 -5.82
N ILE A 112 -1.10 7.31 -6.26
CA ILE A 112 -1.89 8.42 -5.71
C ILE A 112 -3.39 8.13 -5.87
N GLY A 113 -3.85 7.70 -7.04
CA GLY A 113 -5.24 7.34 -7.27
C GLY A 113 -5.74 6.22 -6.34
N MET A 114 -4.91 5.19 -6.13
CA MET A 114 -5.22 4.10 -5.21
C MET A 114 -5.35 4.59 -3.77
N PHE A 115 -4.42 5.42 -3.29
CA PHE A 115 -4.47 5.96 -1.92
C PHE A 115 -5.67 6.89 -1.71
N VAL A 116 -6.00 7.74 -2.68
CA VAL A 116 -7.21 8.59 -2.63
C VAL A 116 -8.46 7.73 -2.49
N GLY A 117 -8.53 6.60 -3.21
CA GLY A 117 -9.62 5.65 -3.08
C GLY A 117 -9.74 5.06 -1.68
N ILE A 118 -8.63 4.67 -1.08
CA ILE A 118 -8.61 4.07 0.26
C ILE A 118 -8.99 5.10 1.35
N ILE A 119 -8.55 6.36 1.21
CA ILE A 119 -8.89 7.44 2.14
C ILE A 119 -10.40 7.71 2.20
N ALA A 120 -11.11 7.49 1.10
CA ALA A 120 -12.56 7.69 1.00
C ALA A 120 -13.38 6.54 1.60
N ILE A 121 -12.76 5.39 1.92
CA ILE A 121 -13.46 4.24 2.48
C ILE A 121 -13.65 4.41 3.99
N PRO A 122 -14.89 4.37 4.52
CA PRO A 122 -15.13 4.35 5.96
C PRO A 122 -14.79 2.95 6.51
N PHE A 123 -13.77 2.84 7.34
CA PHE A 123 -13.39 1.58 8.00
C PHE A 123 -14.23 1.29 9.25
N GLY A 124 -15.01 2.24 9.73
CA GLY A 124 -15.92 2.12 10.88
C GLY A 124 -16.58 3.44 11.21
N GLU A 125 -17.54 3.44 12.13
CA GLU A 125 -18.27 4.66 12.54
C GLU A 125 -17.35 5.75 13.10
N ALA A 126 -16.25 5.36 13.73
CA ALA A 126 -15.25 6.27 14.31
C ALA A 126 -13.99 6.43 13.47
N ILE A 127 -13.78 5.58 12.46
CA ILE A 127 -12.54 5.54 11.63
C ILE A 127 -12.90 5.99 10.22
N ILE A 128 -13.17 7.27 10.08
CA ILE A 128 -13.38 7.95 8.80
C ILE A 128 -12.21 8.92 8.64
N ILE A 129 -11.38 8.72 7.62
CA ILE A 129 -10.22 9.56 7.35
C ILE A 129 -10.67 10.85 6.68
N SER A 130 -11.58 10.75 5.72
CA SER A 130 -12.17 11.90 5.03
C SER A 130 -13.64 11.61 4.71
N ASP A 131 -14.53 12.51 5.15
CA ASP A 131 -15.95 12.47 4.83
C ASP A 131 -16.16 13.27 3.52
N MET A 132 -16.06 12.57 2.40
CA MET A 132 -16.27 13.16 1.08
C MET A 132 -17.48 12.52 0.41
N ASN A 133 -18.52 13.30 0.17
CA ASN A 133 -19.73 12.85 -0.53
C ASN A 133 -19.50 12.37 -1.98
N ILE A 134 -18.35 12.71 -2.56
CA ILE A 134 -17.95 12.36 -3.92
C ILE A 134 -16.74 11.43 -3.97
N GLY A 135 -16.30 10.88 -2.83
CA GLY A 135 -15.07 10.08 -2.72
C GLY A 135 -15.03 8.90 -3.69
N ILE A 136 -16.14 8.17 -3.82
CA ILE A 136 -16.25 7.03 -4.74
C ILE A 136 -16.11 7.47 -6.21
N SER A 137 -16.74 8.59 -6.59
CA SER A 137 -16.66 9.11 -7.96
C SER A 137 -15.24 9.56 -8.32
N VAL A 138 -14.57 10.26 -7.40
CA VAL A 138 -13.18 10.72 -7.59
C VAL A 138 -12.23 9.52 -7.68
N SER A 139 -12.38 8.52 -6.82
CA SER A 139 -11.58 7.29 -6.87
C SER A 139 -11.75 6.55 -8.17
N TYR A 140 -13.00 6.43 -8.64
CA TYR A 140 -13.31 5.74 -9.89
C TYR A 140 -12.71 6.46 -11.10
N THR A 141 -12.80 7.77 -11.19
CA THR A 141 -12.21 8.54 -12.28
C THR A 141 -10.69 8.45 -12.30
N HIS A 142 -10.01 8.52 -11.15
CA HIS A 142 -8.56 8.40 -11.08
C HIS A 142 -8.04 6.99 -11.40
N LEU A 143 -8.82 5.95 -11.07
CA LEU A 143 -8.46 4.57 -11.36
C LEU A 143 -8.71 4.18 -12.82
N THR A 144 -9.77 4.70 -13.43
CA THR A 144 -10.19 4.30 -14.78
C THR A 144 -9.50 5.09 -15.89
N LEU A 145 -9.13 6.34 -15.66
CA LEU A 145 -8.47 7.19 -16.67
C LEU A 145 -7.19 6.57 -17.27
N PRO A 146 -6.29 5.96 -16.49
CA PRO A 146 -5.09 5.34 -17.05
C PRO A 146 -5.33 3.96 -17.66
N THR A 147 -6.49 3.34 -17.45
CA THR A 147 -6.78 1.96 -17.91
C THR A 147 -7.71 1.90 -19.11
N THR A 148 -8.31 3.03 -19.54
CA THR A 148 -9.11 3.05 -20.76
C THR A 148 -8.20 2.99 -21.99
N PRO A 149 -8.20 1.88 -22.75
CA PRO A 149 -7.51 1.87 -24.03
C PRO A 149 -8.20 2.88 -24.95
N TYR A 150 -7.45 3.81 -25.48
CA TYR A 150 -7.92 4.63 -26.60
C TYR A 150 -8.11 3.70 -27.79
N VAL A 151 -9.36 3.45 -28.13
CA VAL A 151 -9.75 2.79 -29.40
C VAL A 151 -9.78 3.83 -30.50
#